data_1ecaba1115432ae5d6248b77c3628d52
#
_entry.id   1ecaba1115432ae5d6248b77c3628d52
#
_cell.length_a   1.000
_cell.length_b   1.000
_cell.length_c   1.000
_cell.angle_alpha   90.00
_cell.angle_beta   90.00
_cell.angle_gamma   90.00
#
_symmetry.space_group_name_H-M   'P 1'
#
loop_
_entity.id
_entity.type
_entity.pdbx_description
1 polymer ?
#
loop_
_entity_poly.entity_id
_entity_poly.type
_entity_poly.pdbx_seq_one_letter_code
_entity_poly.pdbx_strand_id
1 'polypeptide(L)'
;MRIFVDMDGVIADFKSEMNDYMLTNDLTKLHRPEMKVDFTKFKVMPGATSAIKALEDSGHDVFIASTPPWDRPEVWGQKRDWICKHFPSLKRKMFLTHRKDLLDGDILIDDSNYRGQSKFKGKWIHFGGDKRFLKWSNVVTYIENYEKV
;
A
#
# COMPACT_ATOMS: atom_id res chain seq x y z
N MET A 1 -15.24 -9.82 -2.43
CA MET A 1 -14.96 -8.59 -3.22
C MET A 1 -13.53 -8.62 -3.70
N ARG A 2 -13.24 -7.88 -4.77
CA ARG A 2 -11.87 -7.64 -5.24
C ARG A 2 -11.33 -6.37 -4.59
N ILE A 3 -10.23 -6.50 -3.84
CA ILE A 3 -9.66 -5.43 -3.04
C ILE A 3 -8.24 -5.16 -3.49
N PHE A 4 -7.97 -3.92 -3.89
CA PHE A 4 -6.62 -3.45 -4.18
C PHE A 4 -6.05 -2.74 -2.96
N VAL A 5 -4.81 -3.04 -2.63
CA VAL A 5 -4.12 -2.49 -1.45
C VAL A 5 -2.82 -1.83 -1.91
N ASP A 6 -2.65 -0.55 -1.60
CA ASP A 6 -1.39 0.15 -1.81
C ASP A 6 -0.29 -0.40 -0.90
N MET A 7 0.95 -0.18 -1.28
CA MET A 7 2.11 -0.68 -0.54
C MET A 7 2.66 0.37 0.43
N ASP A 8 3.23 1.45 -0.09
CA ASP A 8 3.90 2.46 0.74
C ASP A 8 2.88 3.27 1.54
N GLY A 9 3.06 3.31 2.86
CA GLY A 9 2.14 4.02 3.76
C GLY A 9 0.89 3.24 4.13
N VAL A 10 0.70 2.03 3.60
CA VAL A 10 -0.47 1.17 3.85
C VAL A 10 -0.05 -0.17 4.44
N ILE A 11 0.77 -0.95 3.75
CA ILE A 11 1.32 -2.21 4.29
C ILE A 11 2.82 -2.12 4.56
N ALA A 12 3.54 -1.23 3.89
CA ALA A 12 4.95 -0.93 4.15
C ALA A 12 5.07 0.39 4.89
N ASP A 13 5.84 0.41 5.99
CA ASP A 13 6.03 1.60 6.81
C ASP A 13 7.06 2.54 6.18
N PHE A 14 6.64 3.17 5.10
CA PHE A 14 7.45 4.10 4.30
C PHE A 14 7.95 5.29 5.12
N LYS A 15 7.06 5.89 5.93
CA LYS A 15 7.38 7.10 6.70
C LYS A 15 8.47 6.84 7.74
N SER A 16 8.40 5.73 8.44
CA SER A 16 9.38 5.33 9.44
C SER A 16 10.76 5.12 8.81
N GLU A 17 10.82 4.42 7.68
CA GLU A 17 12.07 4.18 6.97
C GLU A 17 12.67 5.46 6.39
N MET A 18 11.84 6.38 5.86
CA MET A 18 12.31 7.68 5.39
C MET A 18 12.91 8.50 6.51
N ASN A 19 12.27 8.53 7.67
CA ASN A 19 12.77 9.24 8.84
C ASN A 19 14.12 8.66 9.30
N ASP A 20 14.23 7.34 9.39
CA ASP A 20 15.47 6.66 9.79
C ASP A 20 16.61 6.93 8.78
N TYR A 21 16.30 6.88 7.49
CA TYR A 21 17.25 7.17 6.44
C TYR A 21 17.78 8.61 6.52
N MET A 22 16.89 9.58 6.73
CA MET A 22 17.29 10.99 6.86
C MET A 22 18.16 11.23 8.07
N LEU A 23 17.87 10.61 9.21
CA LEU A 23 18.68 10.72 10.43
C LEU A 23 20.06 10.09 10.23
N THR A 24 20.12 8.90 9.64
CA THR A 24 21.39 8.18 9.42
C THR A 24 22.30 8.88 8.43
N ASN A 25 21.74 9.55 7.41
CA ASN A 25 22.51 10.19 6.34
C ASN A 25 22.60 11.73 6.49
N ASP A 26 22.13 12.26 7.61
CA ASP A 26 22.13 13.71 7.90
C ASP A 26 21.51 14.55 6.78
N LEU A 27 20.37 14.10 6.26
CA LEU A 27 19.66 14.75 5.17
C LEU A 27 18.56 15.65 5.70
N THR A 28 18.23 16.71 4.96
CA THR A 28 17.13 17.61 5.25
C THR A 28 15.92 17.30 4.37
N LYS A 29 14.77 17.93 4.66
CA LYS A 29 13.56 17.81 3.83
C LYS A 29 13.75 18.31 2.40
N LEU A 30 14.78 19.12 2.14
CA LEU A 30 15.11 19.63 0.80
C LEU A 30 15.75 18.55 -0.09
N HIS A 31 16.30 17.51 0.50
CA HIS A 31 16.82 16.36 -0.23
C HIS A 31 15.69 15.38 -0.53
N ARG A 32 15.87 14.55 -1.53
CA ARG A 32 14.90 13.52 -1.92
C ARG A 32 15.43 12.14 -1.54
N PRO A 33 15.39 11.77 -0.24
CA PRO A 33 15.98 10.54 0.26
C PRO A 33 15.35 9.29 -0.34
N GLU A 34 14.08 9.35 -0.72
CA GLU A 34 13.35 8.25 -1.35
C GLU A 34 14.01 7.76 -2.65
N MET A 35 14.79 8.62 -3.30
CA MET A 35 15.52 8.26 -4.52
C MET A 35 16.73 7.38 -4.27
N LYS A 36 17.16 7.21 -3.02
CA LYS A 36 18.32 6.41 -2.63
C LYS A 36 17.99 5.28 -1.67
N VAL A 37 16.77 5.23 -1.16
CA VAL A 37 16.35 4.22 -0.20
C VAL A 37 16.13 2.88 -0.89
N ASP A 38 16.58 1.82 -0.24
CA ASP A 38 16.29 0.44 -0.65
C ASP A 38 14.91 0.02 -0.14
N PHE A 39 13.98 -0.19 -1.05
CA PHE A 39 12.59 -0.53 -0.73
C PHE A 39 12.43 -1.94 -0.15
N THR A 40 13.44 -2.79 -0.25
CA THR A 40 13.40 -4.11 0.40
C THR A 40 13.53 -4.04 1.92
N LYS A 41 13.99 -2.90 2.45
CA LYS A 41 14.26 -2.70 3.89
C LYS A 41 13.08 -2.17 4.69
N PHE A 42 11.98 -1.83 4.06
CA PHE A 42 10.81 -1.30 4.77
C PHE A 42 10.27 -2.33 5.76
N LYS A 43 9.86 -1.83 6.93
CA LYS A 43 9.12 -2.64 7.92
C LYS A 43 7.68 -2.77 7.49
N VAL A 44 7.02 -3.81 7.98
CA VAL A 44 5.58 -4.00 7.77
C VAL A 44 4.82 -3.01 8.66
N MET A 45 3.81 -2.36 8.08
CA MET A 45 2.91 -1.46 8.82
C MET A 45 2.21 -2.22 9.95
N PRO A 46 2.11 -1.64 11.17
CA PRO A 46 1.39 -2.27 12.26
C PRO A 46 -0.03 -2.71 11.85
N GLY A 47 -0.35 -3.97 12.12
CA GLY A 47 -1.65 -4.55 11.82
C GLY A 47 -1.85 -5.04 10.39
N ALA A 48 -0.93 -4.75 9.48
CA ALA A 48 -1.09 -5.10 8.07
C ALA A 48 -1.13 -6.61 7.83
N THR A 49 -0.24 -7.36 8.46
CA THR A 49 -0.16 -8.82 8.27
C THR A 49 -1.47 -9.50 8.69
N SER A 50 -1.97 -9.17 9.88
CA SER A 50 -3.24 -9.72 10.40
C SER A 50 -4.42 -9.29 9.52
N ALA A 51 -4.41 -8.05 9.06
CA ALA A 51 -5.48 -7.49 8.24
C ALA A 51 -5.58 -8.19 6.89
N ILE A 52 -4.47 -8.33 6.18
CA ILE A 52 -4.45 -9.02 4.88
C ILE A 52 -4.92 -10.47 5.05
N LYS A 53 -4.44 -11.15 6.09
CA LYS A 53 -4.88 -12.52 6.37
C LYS A 53 -6.39 -12.57 6.63
N ALA A 54 -6.93 -11.66 7.43
CA ALA A 54 -8.36 -11.60 7.73
C ALA A 54 -9.20 -11.39 6.46
N LEU A 55 -8.77 -10.49 5.57
CA LEU A 55 -9.45 -10.24 4.31
C LEU A 55 -9.44 -11.48 3.40
N GLU A 56 -8.31 -12.15 3.30
CA GLU A 56 -8.19 -13.39 2.52
C GLU A 56 -9.04 -14.52 3.11
N ASP A 57 -9.00 -14.71 4.43
CA ASP A 57 -9.78 -15.73 5.14
C ASP A 57 -11.30 -15.49 5.00
N SER A 58 -11.71 -14.24 4.84
CA SER A 58 -13.12 -13.87 4.58
C SER A 58 -13.53 -14.08 3.12
N GLY A 59 -12.65 -14.60 2.27
CA GLY A 59 -12.95 -14.92 0.88
C GLY A 59 -12.77 -13.75 -0.10
N HIS A 60 -12.18 -12.64 0.34
CA HIS A 60 -11.87 -11.53 -0.57
C HIS A 60 -10.67 -11.86 -1.45
N ASP A 61 -10.71 -11.36 -2.68
CA ASP A 61 -9.61 -11.48 -3.63
C ASP A 61 -8.73 -10.23 -3.51
N VAL A 62 -7.59 -10.37 -2.81
CA VAL A 62 -6.72 -9.24 -2.45
C VAL A 62 -5.54 -9.14 -3.41
N PHE A 63 -5.32 -7.93 -3.93
CA PHE A 63 -4.21 -7.60 -4.83
C PHE A 63 -3.45 -6.38 -4.31
N ILE A 64 -2.17 -6.33 -4.60
CA ILE A 64 -1.35 -5.14 -4.39
C ILE A 64 -1.47 -4.22 -5.61
N ALA A 65 -1.63 -2.92 -5.36
CA ALA A 65 -1.56 -1.88 -6.38
C ALA A 65 -0.61 -0.79 -5.92
N SER A 66 0.60 -0.77 -6.46
CA SER A 66 1.66 0.15 -6.07
C SER A 66 2.18 0.96 -7.25
N THR A 67 2.67 2.17 -6.97
CA THR A 67 3.28 3.04 -7.98
C THR A 67 4.77 3.15 -7.70
N PRO A 68 5.63 2.43 -8.44
CA PRO A 68 7.08 2.57 -8.27
C PRO A 68 7.59 3.85 -8.92
N PRO A 69 8.70 4.44 -8.41
CA PRO A 69 9.32 5.59 -9.06
C PRO A 69 9.73 5.25 -10.51
N TRP A 70 9.34 6.10 -11.44
CA TRP A 70 9.66 5.87 -12.85
C TRP A 70 11.17 5.86 -13.13
N ASP A 71 11.91 6.76 -12.47
CA ASP A 71 13.34 6.96 -12.70
C ASP A 71 14.24 5.99 -11.91
N ARG A 72 13.64 5.05 -11.18
CA ARG A 72 14.35 4.03 -10.42
C ARG A 72 13.84 2.63 -10.77
N PRO A 73 14.27 2.06 -11.90
CA PRO A 73 13.77 0.76 -12.36
C PRO A 73 14.05 -0.37 -11.36
N GLU A 74 15.11 -0.27 -10.56
CA GLU A 74 15.43 -1.26 -9.52
C GLU A 74 14.33 -1.36 -8.45
N VAL A 75 13.60 -0.28 -8.18
CA VAL A 75 12.52 -0.27 -7.17
C VAL A 75 11.35 -1.17 -7.59
N TRP A 76 11.10 -1.33 -8.87
CA TRP A 76 10.08 -2.25 -9.37
C TRP A 76 10.35 -3.67 -8.88
N GLY A 77 11.59 -4.14 -9.02
CA GLY A 77 12.01 -5.44 -8.50
C GLY A 77 12.06 -5.48 -6.96
N GLN A 78 12.49 -4.41 -6.32
CA GLN A 78 12.52 -4.32 -4.86
C GLN A 78 11.12 -4.44 -4.24
N LYS A 79 10.12 -3.82 -4.83
CA LYS A 79 8.72 -3.95 -4.38
C LYS A 79 8.22 -5.39 -4.50
N ARG A 80 8.53 -6.03 -5.62
CA ARG A 80 8.20 -7.45 -5.84
C ARG A 80 8.86 -8.32 -4.78
N ASP A 81 10.14 -8.13 -4.51
CA ASP A 81 10.90 -8.90 -3.54
C ASP A 81 10.36 -8.70 -2.12
N TRP A 82 10.00 -7.48 -1.77
CA TRP A 82 9.38 -7.16 -0.48
C TRP A 82 8.06 -7.90 -0.27
N ILE A 83 7.20 -7.93 -1.28
CA ILE A 83 5.93 -8.68 -1.22
C ILE A 83 6.19 -10.17 -1.06
N CYS A 84 7.13 -10.75 -1.81
CA CYS A 84 7.47 -12.17 -1.69
C CYS A 84 7.94 -12.53 -0.28
N LYS A 85 8.68 -11.62 0.37
CA LYS A 85 9.20 -11.84 1.72
C LYS A 85 8.12 -11.71 2.79
N HIS A 86 7.32 -10.64 2.75
CA HIS A 86 6.42 -10.28 3.84
C HIS A 86 4.98 -10.74 3.65
N PHE A 87 4.53 -10.89 2.40
CA PHE A 87 3.16 -11.28 2.05
C PHE A 87 3.18 -12.36 0.95
N PRO A 88 3.73 -13.55 1.24
CA PRO A 88 3.89 -14.59 0.22
C PRO A 88 2.56 -15.07 -0.38
N SER A 89 1.45 -14.93 0.33
CA SER A 89 0.11 -15.23 -0.19
C SER A 89 -0.30 -14.32 -1.35
N LEU A 90 0.34 -13.15 -1.49
CA LEU A 90 0.07 -12.18 -2.54
C LEU A 90 1.01 -12.34 -3.75
N LYS A 91 1.80 -13.40 -3.79
CA LYS A 91 2.63 -13.74 -4.94
C LYS A 91 1.76 -13.83 -6.21
N ARG A 92 2.19 -13.17 -7.28
CA ARG A 92 1.46 -13.06 -8.56
C ARG A 92 0.14 -12.29 -8.49
N LYS A 93 -0.10 -11.59 -7.38
CA LYS A 93 -1.29 -10.77 -7.17
C LYS A 93 -0.87 -9.30 -6.99
N MET A 94 -0.01 -8.80 -7.88
CA MET A 94 0.59 -7.49 -7.77
C MET A 94 0.47 -6.71 -9.08
N PHE A 95 -0.05 -5.48 -8.97
CA PHE A 95 -0.10 -4.50 -10.05
C PHE A 95 0.85 -3.36 -9.74
N LEU A 96 1.72 -3.01 -10.68
CA LEU A 96 2.54 -1.81 -10.63
C LEU A 96 2.01 -0.83 -11.68
N THR A 97 1.44 0.28 -11.22
CA THR A 97 0.75 1.21 -12.10
C THR A 97 0.84 2.66 -11.61
N HIS A 98 0.84 3.60 -12.54
CA HIS A 98 0.73 5.02 -12.27
C HIS A 98 -0.72 5.54 -12.43
N ARG A 99 -1.66 4.64 -12.78
CA ARG A 99 -3.06 4.97 -13.07
C ARG A 99 -3.99 4.04 -12.28
N LYS A 100 -4.18 4.35 -11.00
CA LYS A 100 -5.03 3.54 -10.11
C LYS A 100 -6.53 3.70 -10.40
N ASP A 101 -6.91 4.74 -11.11
CA ASP A 101 -8.27 4.94 -11.61
C ASP A 101 -8.70 3.88 -12.66
N LEU A 102 -7.74 3.22 -13.29
CA LEU A 102 -8.02 2.20 -14.30
C LEU A 102 -8.14 0.78 -13.73
N LEU A 103 -7.91 0.60 -12.44
CA LEU A 103 -8.05 -0.69 -11.79
C LEU A 103 -9.53 -1.08 -11.68
N ASP A 104 -9.84 -2.32 -12.00
CA ASP A 104 -11.19 -2.87 -11.92
C ASP A 104 -11.38 -3.68 -10.63
N GLY A 105 -11.95 -3.05 -9.62
CA GLY A 105 -12.17 -3.68 -8.33
C GLY A 105 -13.26 -3.01 -7.52
N ASP A 106 -13.58 -3.60 -6.38
CA ASP A 106 -14.64 -3.13 -5.49
C ASP A 106 -14.11 -2.08 -4.50
N ILE A 107 -12.90 -2.30 -3.99
CA ILE A 107 -12.29 -1.44 -2.97
C ILE A 107 -10.83 -1.17 -3.34
N LEU A 108 -10.40 0.06 -3.14
CA LEU A 108 -9.00 0.48 -3.19
C LEU A 108 -8.63 1.07 -1.82
N ILE A 109 -7.62 0.50 -1.17
CA ILE A 109 -7.07 0.99 0.10
C ILE A 109 -5.76 1.71 -0.21
N ASP A 110 -5.73 3.03 -0.07
CA ASP A 110 -4.60 3.85 -0.48
C ASP A 110 -4.52 5.11 0.38
N ASP A 111 -3.32 5.57 0.71
CA ASP A 111 -3.07 6.71 1.59
C ASP A 111 -2.94 8.05 0.87
N SER A 112 -2.93 8.06 -0.46
CA SER A 112 -2.71 9.27 -1.25
C SER A 112 -3.69 9.39 -2.43
N ASN A 113 -3.65 10.54 -3.12
CA ASN A 113 -4.52 10.82 -4.27
C ASN A 113 -3.73 11.37 -5.48
N TYR A 114 -2.50 10.95 -5.65
CA TYR A 114 -1.64 11.45 -6.74
C TYR A 114 -1.69 10.59 -8.01
N ARG A 115 -2.36 9.44 -7.99
CA ARG A 115 -2.39 8.47 -9.11
C ARG A 115 -3.80 8.09 -9.52
N GLY A 116 -4.77 8.98 -9.32
CA GLY A 116 -6.16 8.78 -9.74
C GLY A 116 -7.03 8.03 -8.73
N GLN A 117 -6.61 7.92 -7.46
CA GLN A 117 -7.35 7.17 -6.44
C GLN A 117 -8.79 7.66 -6.27
N SER A 118 -9.01 8.97 -6.28
CA SER A 118 -10.36 9.54 -6.14
C SER A 118 -11.28 9.24 -7.34
N LYS A 119 -10.73 8.82 -8.46
CA LYS A 119 -11.47 8.44 -9.66
C LYS A 119 -11.61 6.92 -9.82
N PHE A 120 -11.14 6.16 -8.85
CA PHE A 120 -11.37 4.73 -8.81
C PHE A 120 -12.89 4.47 -8.79
N LYS A 121 -13.36 3.54 -9.62
CA LYS A 121 -14.81 3.31 -9.80
C LYS A 121 -15.47 2.66 -8.60
N GLY A 122 -14.74 1.88 -7.81
CA GLY A 122 -15.23 1.30 -6.57
C GLY A 122 -15.10 2.27 -5.41
N LYS A 123 -15.02 1.72 -4.20
CA LYS A 123 -14.84 2.51 -2.97
C LYS A 123 -13.35 2.74 -2.72
N TRP A 124 -12.92 3.99 -2.69
CA TRP A 124 -11.60 4.34 -2.19
C TRP A 124 -11.66 4.53 -0.67
N ILE A 125 -10.89 3.72 0.05
CA ILE A 125 -10.64 3.88 1.49
C ILE A 125 -9.34 4.66 1.63
N HIS A 126 -9.46 5.93 2.06
CA HIS A 126 -8.31 6.81 2.25
C HIS A 126 -7.63 6.48 3.59
N PHE A 127 -6.72 5.53 3.55
CA PHE A 127 -6.00 5.03 4.72
C PHE A 127 -5.16 6.14 5.35
N GLY A 128 -5.35 6.37 6.66
CA GLY A 128 -4.62 7.38 7.41
C GLY A 128 -5.08 8.82 7.18
N GLY A 129 -5.72 9.13 6.05
CA GLY A 129 -6.22 10.45 5.73
C GLY A 129 -7.66 10.70 6.18
N ASP A 130 -8.49 9.69 6.10
CA ASP A 130 -9.85 9.72 6.61
C ASP A 130 -9.85 9.27 8.07
N LYS A 131 -10.48 10.06 8.95
CA LYS A 131 -10.54 9.77 10.39
C LYS A 131 -11.15 8.41 10.73
N ARG A 132 -11.97 7.86 9.84
CA ARG A 132 -12.57 6.52 9.99
C ARG A 132 -11.57 5.40 9.77
N PHE A 133 -10.45 5.67 9.09
CA PHE A 133 -9.51 4.67 8.59
C PHE A 133 -8.07 4.99 8.99
N LEU A 134 -7.86 5.28 10.28
CA LEU A 134 -6.52 5.64 10.78
C LEU A 134 -5.59 4.44 10.95
N LYS A 135 -6.15 3.24 11.06
CA LYS A 135 -5.39 2.00 11.26
C LYS A 135 -6.10 0.81 10.62
N TRP A 136 -5.37 -0.27 10.46
CA TRP A 136 -5.88 -1.46 9.78
C TRP A 136 -7.11 -2.09 10.42
N SER A 137 -7.22 -2.09 11.75
CA SER A 137 -8.41 -2.64 12.43
C SER A 137 -9.69 -1.90 12.03
N ASN A 138 -9.61 -0.58 11.82
CA ASN A 138 -10.75 0.21 11.34
C ASN A 138 -11.15 -0.21 9.92
N VAL A 139 -10.16 -0.43 9.07
CA VAL A 139 -10.39 -0.82 7.67
C VAL A 139 -11.03 -2.21 7.58
N VAL A 140 -10.50 -3.18 8.32
CA VAL A 140 -11.05 -4.55 8.33
C VAL A 140 -12.50 -4.55 8.82
N THR A 141 -12.78 -3.87 9.94
CA THR A 141 -14.14 -3.77 10.46
C THR A 141 -15.09 -3.14 9.45
N TYR A 142 -14.65 -2.08 8.78
CA TYR A 142 -15.46 -1.43 7.75
C TYR A 142 -15.79 -2.39 6.59
N ILE A 143 -14.79 -3.11 6.10
CA ILE A 143 -14.95 -4.04 4.97
C ILE A 143 -15.87 -5.21 5.35
N GLU A 144 -15.74 -5.74 6.56
CA GLU A 144 -16.58 -6.82 7.06
C GLU A 144 -18.06 -6.42 7.12
N ASN A 145 -18.34 -5.14 7.35
CA ASN A 145 -19.69 -4.59 7.41
C ASN A 145 -20.11 -3.87 6.12
N TYR A 146 -19.27 -3.90 5.10
CA TYR A 146 -19.53 -3.21 3.84
C TYR A 146 -20.49 -4.01 2.98
N GLU A 147 -21.68 -3.44 2.77
CA GLU A 147 -22.67 -4.00 1.85
C GLU A 147 -22.53 -3.29 0.50
N LYS A 148 -22.22 -4.07 -0.53
CA LYS A 148 -22.21 -3.57 -1.89
C LYS A 148 -23.63 -3.45 -2.39
N VAL A 149 -24.07 -2.23 -2.56
CA VAL A 149 -25.38 -1.92 -3.11
C VAL A 149 -25.34 -1.98 -4.63
#